data_d6032925c78b3d9437a72815564ff914
#
_entry.id   d6032925c78b3d9437a72815564ff914
#
_cell.length_a   1.000
_cell.length_b   1.000
_cell.length_c   1.000
_cell.angle_alpha   90.00
_cell.angle_beta   90.00
_cell.angle_gamma   90.00
#
_symmetry.space_group_name_H-M   'P 1'
#
loop_
_entity.id
_entity.type
_entity.pdbx_description
1 polymer ?
#
loop_
_entity_poly.entity_id
_entity_poly.type
_entity_poly.pdbx_seq_one_letter_code
_entity_poly.pdbx_strand_id
1 'polypeptide(L)'
;MRNFYTEDTNLQRILKKRLPADFFQWADRELKKYGALVAGPIDDRARHTDRKGQPQLIRYDKMGNEVSEIWVNEGYKKSVEETYNTGIVGYVHKEIPELGRKGNYLYSYALGYLLSHAETGLYCPVTLTMATAYLLDHYGSDELKEKYLANVLSTGEVELYEGATFLTERQGGSDVGANQVQAIPDGEVYRIYGEKYFASNAGTCGVAMILARIEGAEPGTKGLSLFLVPWEENRKKGLLRIRRLKDKLGVRAVPSAEVEFEGAIAYLVGDARRGFYYMMEALNLSRVCNAVGSL
;
A
#
# COMPACT_ATOMS: atom_id res chain seq x y z
N MET A 1 10.47 -28.13 -11.30
CA MET A 1 10.28 -27.15 -10.22
C MET A 1 8.89 -26.57 -10.42
N ARG A 2 8.07 -26.48 -9.37
CA ARG A 2 6.70 -25.96 -9.44
C ARG A 2 6.70 -24.49 -9.86
N ASN A 3 5.69 -24.09 -10.67
CA ASN A 3 5.60 -22.70 -11.14
C ASN A 3 4.13 -22.36 -11.37
N PHE A 4 3.57 -21.50 -10.53
CA PHE A 4 2.14 -21.18 -10.58
C PHE A 4 1.69 -20.55 -11.90
N TYR A 5 2.56 -19.85 -12.61
CA TYR A 5 2.21 -19.29 -13.91
C TYR A 5 2.20 -20.35 -15.02
N THR A 6 3.23 -21.21 -15.09
CA THR A 6 3.29 -22.21 -16.17
C THR A 6 2.30 -23.33 -16.00
N GLU A 7 1.83 -23.58 -14.77
CA GLU A 7 0.79 -24.54 -14.46
C GLU A 7 -0.63 -24.02 -14.76
N ASP A 8 -0.82 -22.68 -14.86
CA ASP A 8 -2.09 -22.04 -15.17
C ASP A 8 -2.22 -21.67 -16.65
N THR A 9 -2.64 -22.64 -17.46
CA THR A 9 -2.86 -22.44 -18.90
C THR A 9 -4.01 -21.48 -19.21
N ASN A 10 -4.96 -21.32 -18.27
CA ASN A 10 -6.08 -20.41 -18.44
C ASN A 10 -5.64 -18.95 -18.32
N LEU A 11 -4.83 -18.62 -17.29
CA LEU A 11 -4.23 -17.29 -17.13
C LEU A 11 -3.40 -16.92 -18.37
N GLN A 12 -2.52 -17.82 -18.86
CA GLN A 12 -1.73 -17.61 -20.06
C GLN A 12 -2.61 -17.30 -21.28
N ARG A 13 -3.68 -18.08 -21.48
CA ARG A 13 -4.63 -17.88 -22.59
C ARG A 13 -5.33 -16.52 -22.52
N ILE A 14 -5.75 -16.09 -21.33
CA ILE A 14 -6.39 -14.79 -21.11
C ILE A 14 -5.43 -13.68 -21.44
N LEU A 15 -4.21 -13.71 -20.92
CA LEU A 15 -3.19 -12.69 -21.15
C LEU A 15 -2.81 -12.60 -22.62
N LYS A 16 -2.60 -13.74 -23.30
CA LYS A 16 -2.30 -13.79 -24.73
C LYS A 16 -3.40 -13.17 -25.58
N LYS A 17 -4.67 -13.31 -25.17
CA LYS A 17 -5.83 -12.74 -25.87
C LYS A 17 -5.98 -11.23 -25.62
N ARG A 18 -5.57 -10.75 -24.45
CA ARG A 18 -5.88 -9.39 -23.98
C ARG A 18 -4.73 -8.40 -24.10
N LEU A 19 -3.49 -8.87 -24.09
CA LEU A 19 -2.31 -8.03 -24.23
C LEU A 19 -1.88 -7.91 -25.70
N PRO A 20 -1.35 -6.76 -26.13
CA PRO A 20 -0.64 -6.63 -27.38
C PRO A 20 0.51 -7.65 -27.47
N ALA A 21 0.81 -8.14 -28.67
CA ALA A 21 1.72 -9.28 -28.88
C ALA A 21 3.13 -9.05 -28.28
N ASP A 22 3.70 -7.88 -28.48
CA ASP A 22 5.01 -7.49 -27.94
C ASP A 22 5.00 -7.42 -26.42
N PHE A 23 3.94 -6.81 -25.86
CA PHE A 23 3.77 -6.74 -24.40
C PHE A 23 3.53 -8.12 -23.80
N PHE A 24 2.76 -8.98 -24.46
CA PHE A 24 2.56 -10.36 -24.00
C PHE A 24 3.86 -11.15 -23.97
N GLN A 25 4.73 -11.03 -24.98
CA GLN A 25 6.02 -11.73 -25.00
C GLN A 25 6.90 -11.33 -23.81
N TRP A 26 6.96 -10.05 -23.49
CA TRP A 26 7.68 -9.55 -22.33
C TRP A 26 7.02 -10.03 -21.02
N ALA A 27 5.71 -9.82 -20.87
CA ALA A 27 4.97 -10.21 -19.67
C ALA A 27 5.03 -11.70 -19.39
N ASP A 28 4.91 -12.55 -20.39
CA ASP A 28 5.00 -14.01 -20.29
C ASP A 28 6.36 -14.45 -19.71
N ARG A 29 7.45 -13.82 -20.15
CA ARG A 29 8.79 -14.06 -19.60
C ARG A 29 8.89 -13.64 -18.14
N GLU A 30 8.42 -12.47 -17.78
CA GLU A 30 8.48 -11.95 -16.41
C GLU A 30 7.55 -12.74 -15.46
N LEU A 31 6.33 -13.07 -15.91
CA LEU A 31 5.41 -13.89 -15.14
C LEU A 31 5.92 -15.33 -14.92
N LYS A 32 6.66 -15.91 -15.86
CA LYS A 32 7.36 -17.21 -15.65
C LYS A 32 8.39 -17.11 -14.54
N LYS A 33 9.20 -16.06 -14.51
CA LYS A 33 10.18 -15.84 -13.45
C LYS A 33 9.48 -15.69 -12.10
N TYR A 34 8.48 -14.81 -12.04
CA TYR A 34 7.76 -14.52 -10.80
C TYR A 34 6.95 -15.72 -10.31
N GLY A 35 6.27 -16.45 -11.20
CA GLY A 35 5.51 -17.66 -10.86
C GLY A 35 6.38 -18.76 -10.22
N ALA A 36 7.64 -18.87 -10.60
CA ALA A 36 8.59 -19.76 -9.95
C ALA A 36 9.02 -19.26 -8.56
N LEU A 37 9.24 -17.95 -8.41
CA LEU A 37 9.55 -17.35 -7.10
C LEU A 37 8.38 -17.51 -6.12
N VAL A 38 7.16 -17.28 -6.57
CA VAL A 38 5.97 -17.43 -5.71
C VAL A 38 5.74 -18.87 -5.30
N ALA A 39 5.86 -19.82 -6.24
CA ALA A 39 5.63 -21.24 -5.97
C ALA A 39 6.74 -21.91 -5.14
N GLY A 40 7.80 -21.21 -4.81
CA GLY A 40 8.95 -21.71 -4.04
C GLY A 40 9.35 -20.75 -2.93
N PRO A 41 10.37 -19.89 -3.13
CA PRO A 41 10.94 -19.09 -2.04
C PRO A 41 9.93 -18.19 -1.33
N ILE A 42 8.97 -17.59 -2.04
CA ILE A 42 7.95 -16.72 -1.43
C ILE A 42 6.99 -17.57 -0.59
N ASP A 43 6.52 -18.73 -1.09
CA ASP A 43 5.64 -19.64 -0.32
C ASP A 43 6.32 -20.13 0.97
N ASP A 44 7.60 -20.49 0.93
CA ASP A 44 8.34 -20.92 2.12
C ASP A 44 8.46 -19.81 3.15
N ARG A 45 8.76 -18.58 2.72
CA ARG A 45 8.83 -17.40 3.60
C ARG A 45 7.45 -17.00 4.14
N ALA A 46 6.40 -17.12 3.34
CA ALA A 46 5.02 -16.86 3.74
C ALA A 46 4.59 -17.80 4.87
N ARG A 47 4.87 -19.09 4.76
CA ARG A 47 4.58 -20.08 5.82
C ARG A 47 5.31 -19.76 7.13
N HIS A 48 6.56 -19.28 7.05
CA HIS A 48 7.28 -18.85 8.25
C HIS A 48 6.63 -17.60 8.86
N THR A 49 6.34 -16.59 8.03
CA THR A 49 5.75 -15.32 8.46
C THR A 49 4.40 -15.54 9.14
N ASP A 50 3.52 -16.36 8.54
CA ASP A 50 2.20 -16.65 9.11
C ASP A 50 2.26 -17.33 10.49
N ARG A 51 3.22 -18.23 10.69
CA ARG A 51 3.29 -19.08 11.90
C ARG A 51 4.12 -18.50 13.03
N LYS A 52 5.31 -17.95 12.72
CA LYS A 52 6.33 -17.60 13.72
C LYS A 52 6.98 -16.24 13.50
N GLY A 53 6.85 -15.66 12.30
CA GLY A 53 7.54 -14.43 11.90
C GLY A 53 6.58 -13.25 11.69
N GLN A 54 5.44 -13.23 12.36
CA GLN A 54 4.46 -12.15 12.23
C GLN A 54 5.05 -10.80 12.66
N PRO A 55 4.55 -9.68 12.08
CA PRO A 55 4.94 -8.34 12.50
C PRO A 55 4.80 -8.13 14.01
N GLN A 56 5.75 -7.43 14.60
CA GLN A 56 5.77 -7.10 16.02
C GLN A 56 5.90 -5.61 16.24
N LEU A 57 5.18 -5.07 17.20
CA LEU A 57 5.34 -3.68 17.63
C LEU A 57 6.49 -3.59 18.64
N ILE A 58 7.54 -2.87 18.28
CA ILE A 58 8.59 -2.42 19.17
C ILE A 58 8.20 -1.05 19.69
N ARG A 59 7.62 -1.02 20.89
CA ARG A 59 7.13 0.24 21.46
C ARG A 59 8.25 1.10 22.02
N TYR A 60 9.21 0.48 22.70
CA TYR A 60 10.31 1.18 23.35
C TYR A 60 11.65 0.67 22.85
N ASP A 61 12.62 1.56 22.75
CA ASP A 61 14.02 1.21 22.54
C ASP A 61 14.67 0.67 23.82
N LYS A 62 15.98 0.33 23.74
CA LYS A 62 16.73 -0.19 24.89
C LYS A 62 16.89 0.82 26.03
N MET A 63 16.66 2.12 25.78
CA MET A 63 16.76 3.19 26.76
C MET A 63 15.38 3.59 27.31
N GLY A 64 14.30 2.96 26.85
CA GLY A 64 12.93 3.25 27.27
C GLY A 64 12.27 4.42 26.54
N ASN A 65 12.87 4.92 25.45
CA ASN A 65 12.22 5.91 24.61
C ASN A 65 11.16 5.26 23.72
N GLU A 66 10.01 5.90 23.56
CA GLU A 66 8.95 5.40 22.67
C GLU A 66 9.37 5.57 21.20
N VAL A 67 9.39 4.45 20.46
CA VAL A 67 9.84 4.44 19.07
C VAL A 67 8.74 4.04 18.07
N SER A 68 7.72 3.32 18.53
CA SER A 68 6.59 2.88 17.69
C SER A 68 7.02 2.25 16.36
N GLU A 69 8.01 1.35 16.41
CA GLU A 69 8.51 0.63 15.23
C GLU A 69 7.78 -0.67 15.01
N ILE A 70 7.62 -1.03 13.74
CA ILE A 70 7.16 -2.36 13.35
C ILE A 70 8.35 -3.18 12.86
N TRP A 71 8.64 -4.24 13.60
CA TRP A 71 9.57 -5.25 13.14
C TRP A 71 8.86 -6.24 12.21
N VAL A 72 9.48 -6.54 11.09
CA VAL A 72 9.11 -7.63 10.19
C VAL A 72 10.32 -8.51 9.92
N ASN A 73 10.11 -9.81 9.70
CA ASN A 73 11.21 -10.75 9.47
C ASN A 73 11.89 -10.54 8.11
N GLU A 74 13.15 -10.97 7.99
CA GLU A 74 13.96 -10.77 6.78
C GLU A 74 13.37 -11.49 5.55
N GLY A 75 12.70 -12.62 5.75
CA GLY A 75 12.01 -13.32 4.66
C GLY A 75 10.88 -12.49 4.07
N TYR A 76 10.10 -11.81 4.93
CA TYR A 76 9.05 -10.89 4.47
C TYR A 76 9.65 -9.72 3.69
N LYS A 77 10.69 -9.06 4.20
CA LYS A 77 11.39 -7.97 3.51
C LYS A 77 11.88 -8.39 2.12
N LYS A 78 12.45 -9.60 2.03
CA LYS A 78 12.90 -10.15 0.74
C LYS A 78 11.75 -10.41 -0.22
N SER A 79 10.60 -10.89 0.26
CA SER A 79 9.41 -11.06 -0.56
C SER A 79 8.83 -9.72 -1.04
N VAL A 80 8.86 -8.67 -0.20
CA VAL A 80 8.51 -7.29 -0.59
C VAL A 80 9.41 -6.84 -1.74
N GLU A 81 10.74 -6.87 -1.56
CA GLU A 81 11.70 -6.47 -2.59
C GLU A 81 11.46 -7.19 -3.92
N GLU A 82 11.41 -8.52 -3.91
CA GLU A 82 11.20 -9.33 -5.11
C GLU A 82 9.86 -9.05 -5.80
N THR A 83 8.81 -8.76 -5.03
CA THR A 83 7.48 -8.45 -5.56
C THR A 83 7.44 -7.06 -6.20
N TYR A 84 7.90 -6.02 -5.52
CA TYR A 84 7.86 -4.67 -6.08
C TYR A 84 8.80 -4.49 -7.27
N ASN A 85 9.93 -5.21 -7.30
CA ASN A 85 10.88 -5.19 -8.42
C ASN A 85 10.31 -5.80 -9.71
N THR A 86 9.18 -6.53 -9.66
CA THR A 86 8.44 -6.95 -10.87
C THR A 86 7.76 -5.79 -11.59
N GLY A 87 7.67 -4.62 -10.96
CA GLY A 87 6.88 -3.49 -11.46
C GLY A 87 5.39 -3.61 -11.22
N ILE A 88 4.96 -4.48 -10.29
CA ILE A 88 3.53 -4.72 -9.96
C ILE A 88 2.76 -3.43 -9.68
N VAL A 89 3.39 -2.43 -9.09
CA VAL A 89 2.85 -1.08 -8.88
C VAL A 89 3.41 -0.12 -9.93
N GLY A 90 4.74 -0.06 -10.07
CA GLY A 90 5.43 0.99 -10.81
C GLY A 90 5.09 1.03 -12.30
N TYR A 91 5.02 -0.10 -12.96
CA TYR A 91 4.88 -0.13 -14.43
C TYR A 91 3.51 0.29 -14.97
N VAL A 92 2.52 0.49 -14.13
CA VAL A 92 1.28 1.15 -14.53
C VAL A 92 1.49 2.66 -14.75
N HIS A 93 2.42 3.26 -14.01
CA HIS A 93 2.64 4.70 -13.94
C HIS A 93 3.93 5.17 -14.63
N LYS A 94 4.94 4.30 -14.75
CA LYS A 94 6.21 4.59 -15.43
C LYS A 94 6.48 3.61 -16.58
N GLU A 95 7.39 3.96 -17.46
CA GLU A 95 7.77 3.13 -18.59
C GLU A 95 8.50 1.85 -18.15
N ILE A 96 8.20 0.76 -18.84
CA ILE A 96 8.98 -0.47 -18.79
C ILE A 96 10.21 -0.25 -19.68
N PRO A 97 11.45 -0.31 -19.11
CA PRO A 97 12.65 0.07 -19.88
C PRO A 97 12.83 -0.72 -21.18
N GLU A 98 12.49 -2.02 -21.17
CA GLU A 98 12.62 -2.89 -22.34
C GLU A 98 11.59 -2.61 -23.44
N LEU A 99 10.47 -1.97 -23.11
CA LEU A 99 9.37 -1.73 -24.04
C LEU A 99 9.22 -0.25 -24.43
N GLY A 100 9.86 0.68 -23.71
CA GLY A 100 9.73 2.12 -23.91
C GLY A 100 8.30 2.65 -23.76
N ARG A 101 7.45 1.96 -22.98
CA ARG A 101 6.07 2.35 -22.72
C ARG A 101 5.59 1.85 -21.35
N LYS A 102 4.54 2.48 -20.84
CA LYS A 102 3.88 2.04 -19.61
C LYS A 102 3.23 0.66 -19.78
N GLY A 103 3.17 -0.09 -18.69
CA GLY A 103 2.38 -1.30 -18.57
C GLY A 103 0.90 -1.01 -18.35
N ASN A 104 0.19 -1.97 -17.80
CA ASN A 104 -1.23 -1.83 -17.50
C ASN A 104 -1.64 -2.66 -16.28
N TYR A 105 -2.84 -2.40 -15.78
CA TYR A 105 -3.38 -3.12 -14.62
C TYR A 105 -3.57 -4.62 -14.87
N LEU A 106 -3.75 -5.10 -16.10
CA LEU A 106 -3.90 -6.52 -16.36
C LEU A 106 -2.63 -7.30 -16.02
N TYR A 107 -1.44 -6.74 -16.33
CA TYR A 107 -0.17 -7.29 -15.91
C TYR A 107 -0.01 -7.25 -14.37
N SER A 108 -0.32 -6.12 -13.74
CA SER A 108 -0.28 -5.99 -12.28
C SER A 108 -1.22 -6.98 -11.57
N TYR A 109 -2.43 -7.17 -12.08
CA TYR A 109 -3.38 -8.14 -11.52
C TYR A 109 -2.94 -9.58 -11.74
N ALA A 110 -2.27 -9.88 -12.86
CA ALA A 110 -1.70 -11.22 -13.07
C ALA A 110 -0.58 -11.53 -12.05
N LEU A 111 0.28 -10.57 -11.74
CA LEU A 111 1.27 -10.69 -10.66
C LEU A 111 0.60 -10.87 -9.29
N GLY A 112 -0.42 -10.05 -8.99
CA GLY A 112 -1.18 -10.13 -7.74
C GLY A 112 -1.93 -11.46 -7.59
N TYR A 113 -2.51 -11.98 -8.67
CA TYR A 113 -3.11 -13.31 -8.70
C TYR A 113 -2.10 -14.39 -8.34
N LEU A 114 -0.93 -14.39 -8.97
CA LEU A 114 0.13 -15.34 -8.64
C LEU A 114 0.57 -15.21 -7.17
N LEU A 115 0.80 -13.99 -6.68
CA LEU A 115 1.19 -13.75 -5.29
C LEU A 115 0.17 -14.30 -4.30
N SER A 116 -1.12 -14.15 -4.60
CA SER A 116 -2.21 -14.58 -3.71
C SER A 116 -2.27 -16.09 -3.48
N HIS A 117 -1.65 -16.89 -4.35
CA HIS A 117 -1.51 -18.33 -4.12
C HIS A 117 -0.60 -18.68 -2.93
N ALA A 118 0.31 -17.79 -2.56
CA ALA A 118 1.27 -18.03 -1.48
C ALA A 118 1.14 -17.01 -0.34
N GLU A 119 0.99 -15.70 -0.63
CA GLU A 119 1.12 -14.65 0.39
C GLU A 119 0.11 -13.50 0.17
N THR A 120 -1.14 -13.76 0.49
CA THR A 120 -2.21 -12.74 0.49
C THR A 120 -1.92 -11.59 1.47
N GLY A 121 -1.18 -11.87 2.54
CA GLY A 121 -0.78 -10.84 3.51
C GLY A 121 0.14 -9.79 2.93
N LEU A 122 1.03 -10.15 2.00
CA LEU A 122 1.86 -9.21 1.24
C LEU A 122 1.06 -8.54 0.11
N TYR A 123 0.09 -9.24 -0.49
CA TYR A 123 -0.72 -8.61 -1.53
C TYR A 123 -1.55 -7.43 -1.01
N CYS A 124 -1.90 -7.42 0.27
CA CYS A 124 -2.59 -6.29 0.90
C CYS A 124 -1.76 -4.98 0.81
N PRO A 125 -0.51 -4.87 1.30
CA PRO A 125 0.32 -3.67 1.11
C PRO A 125 0.50 -3.28 -0.36
N VAL A 126 0.66 -4.25 -1.25
CA VAL A 126 0.75 -3.99 -2.70
C VAL A 126 -0.49 -3.25 -3.20
N THR A 127 -1.70 -3.68 -2.81
CA THR A 127 -2.94 -3.02 -3.22
C THR A 127 -3.06 -1.60 -2.63
N LEU A 128 -2.59 -1.38 -1.40
CA LEU A 128 -2.56 -0.06 -0.78
C LEU A 128 -1.55 0.86 -1.47
N THR A 129 -0.41 0.32 -1.90
CA THR A 129 0.59 1.06 -2.66
C THR A 129 0.09 1.40 -4.07
N MET A 130 -0.64 0.50 -4.74
CA MET A 130 -1.33 0.81 -6.01
C MET A 130 -2.30 1.98 -5.84
N ALA A 131 -3.10 1.98 -4.75
CA ALA A 131 -4.01 3.06 -4.45
C ALA A 131 -3.27 4.39 -4.17
N THR A 132 -2.18 4.33 -3.41
CA THR A 132 -1.32 5.49 -3.11
C THR A 132 -0.67 6.05 -4.38
N ALA A 133 -0.14 5.18 -5.25
CA ALA A 133 0.44 5.58 -6.53
C ALA A 133 -0.60 6.27 -7.43
N TYR A 134 -1.79 5.69 -7.53
CA TYR A 134 -2.90 6.28 -8.28
C TYR A 134 -3.26 7.68 -7.76
N LEU A 135 -3.46 7.82 -6.45
CA LEU A 135 -3.84 9.09 -5.83
C LEU A 135 -2.77 10.16 -6.02
N LEU A 136 -1.51 9.79 -5.85
CA LEU A 136 -0.39 10.72 -5.98
C LEU A 136 -0.17 11.14 -7.44
N ASP A 137 -0.22 10.20 -8.38
CA ASP A 137 -0.04 10.48 -9.81
C ASP A 137 -1.17 11.35 -10.39
N HIS A 138 -2.43 11.10 -9.99
CA HIS A 138 -3.59 11.81 -10.55
C HIS A 138 -3.92 13.13 -9.82
N TYR A 139 -3.72 13.20 -8.51
CA TYR A 139 -4.22 14.30 -7.68
C TYR A 139 -3.14 14.99 -6.84
N GLY A 140 -1.94 14.44 -6.74
CA GLY A 140 -0.82 15.08 -6.08
C GLY A 140 -0.39 16.36 -6.78
N SER A 141 0.04 17.39 -6.02
CA SER A 141 0.73 18.54 -6.61
C SER A 141 2.07 18.13 -7.21
N ASP A 142 2.65 19.00 -8.05
CA ASP A 142 3.96 18.72 -8.67
C ASP A 142 5.05 18.52 -7.61
N GLU A 143 5.01 19.28 -6.51
CA GLU A 143 5.94 19.13 -5.38
C GLU A 143 5.80 17.78 -4.68
N LEU A 144 4.56 17.30 -4.49
CA LEU A 144 4.32 15.98 -3.88
C LEU A 144 4.77 14.84 -4.80
N LYS A 145 4.54 14.98 -6.10
CA LYS A 145 5.01 14.01 -7.09
C LYS A 145 6.54 13.96 -7.14
N GLU A 146 7.18 15.11 -7.22
CA GLU A 146 8.64 15.20 -7.20
C GLU A 146 9.25 14.57 -5.95
N LYS A 147 8.63 14.79 -4.80
CA LYS A 147 9.15 14.32 -3.51
C LYS A 147 8.92 12.85 -3.24
N TYR A 148 7.80 12.26 -3.67
CA TYR A 148 7.38 10.93 -3.23
C TYR A 148 7.09 9.92 -4.35
N LEU A 149 6.73 10.36 -5.57
CA LEU A 149 6.21 9.44 -6.59
C LEU A 149 7.26 8.42 -7.03
N ALA A 150 8.50 8.84 -7.24
CA ALA A 150 9.58 7.93 -7.66
C ALA A 150 9.77 6.78 -6.66
N ASN A 151 9.74 7.06 -5.35
CA ASN A 151 9.86 6.06 -4.30
C ASN A 151 8.65 5.12 -4.24
N VAL A 152 7.42 5.64 -4.41
CA VAL A 152 6.20 4.82 -4.45
C VAL A 152 6.17 3.90 -5.67
N LEU A 153 6.74 4.34 -6.79
CA LEU A 153 6.82 3.58 -8.05
C LEU A 153 8.11 2.75 -8.19
N SER A 154 8.93 2.66 -7.13
CA SER A 154 10.22 1.98 -7.19
C SER A 154 10.11 0.53 -7.69
N THR A 155 11.05 0.16 -8.55
CA THR A 155 11.31 -1.22 -8.99
C THR A 155 12.75 -1.62 -8.68
N GLY A 156 13.33 -1.01 -7.63
CA GLY A 156 14.68 -1.29 -7.11
C GLY A 156 15.72 -0.23 -7.44
N GLU A 157 15.38 0.81 -8.23
CA GLU A 157 16.30 1.90 -8.60
C GLU A 157 16.45 2.96 -7.51
N VAL A 158 15.44 3.10 -6.65
CA VAL A 158 15.43 4.00 -5.48
C VAL A 158 14.81 3.27 -4.29
N GLU A 159 14.92 3.86 -3.10
CA GLU A 159 14.26 3.33 -1.90
C GLU A 159 12.76 3.19 -2.12
N LEU A 160 12.21 2.04 -1.79
CA LEU A 160 10.76 1.78 -1.90
C LEU A 160 10.01 2.44 -0.75
N TYR A 161 9.00 3.24 -1.09
CA TYR A 161 7.98 3.71 -0.15
C TYR A 161 6.68 2.95 -0.40
N GLU A 162 6.44 1.90 0.38
CA GLU A 162 5.13 1.27 0.36
C GLU A 162 4.06 2.29 0.77
N GLY A 163 2.88 2.19 0.17
CA GLY A 163 1.74 3.04 0.51
C GLY A 163 0.85 2.42 1.57
N ALA A 164 0.07 3.27 2.22
CA ALA A 164 -1.04 2.88 3.07
C ALA A 164 -2.25 3.78 2.83
N THR A 165 -3.46 3.29 3.13
CA THR A 165 -4.70 4.08 3.06
C THR A 165 -5.50 3.89 4.33
N PHE A 166 -5.78 4.97 5.07
CA PHE A 166 -6.46 4.89 6.36
C PHE A 166 -7.79 5.66 6.32
N LEU A 167 -8.88 4.91 6.40
CA LEU A 167 -10.24 5.45 6.41
C LEU A 167 -10.93 5.22 7.75
N THR A 168 -10.92 3.95 8.20
CA THR A 168 -11.68 3.49 9.36
C THR A 168 -11.20 4.15 10.64
N GLU A 169 -12.15 4.52 11.47
CA GLU A 169 -11.93 5.00 12.83
C GLU A 169 -12.65 4.09 13.83
N ARG A 170 -12.58 4.38 15.11
CA ARG A 170 -13.12 3.50 16.17
C ARG A 170 -14.63 3.30 16.08
N GLN A 171 -15.38 4.30 15.65
CA GLN A 171 -16.84 4.21 15.47
C GLN A 171 -17.25 3.29 14.31
N GLY A 172 -16.32 2.92 13.41
CA GLY A 172 -16.54 1.99 12.31
C GLY A 172 -16.03 2.48 10.96
N GLY A 173 -16.09 1.61 9.97
CA GLY A 173 -15.66 1.88 8.59
C GLY A 173 -16.83 1.96 7.59
N SER A 174 -18.04 1.58 7.99
CA SER A 174 -19.21 1.60 7.11
C SER A 174 -19.77 3.01 6.94
N ASP A 175 -19.70 3.84 7.97
CA ASP A 175 -20.04 5.26 7.91
C ASP A 175 -18.78 6.13 8.00
N VAL A 176 -18.07 6.24 6.89
CA VAL A 176 -16.86 7.07 6.79
C VAL A 176 -17.18 8.56 6.98
N GLY A 177 -18.43 8.98 6.68
CA GLY A 177 -18.88 10.36 6.90
C GLY A 177 -18.84 10.80 8.36
N ALA A 178 -18.90 9.84 9.30
CA ALA A 178 -18.79 10.08 10.74
C ALA A 178 -17.34 10.22 11.26
N ASN A 179 -16.33 10.19 10.39
CA ASN A 179 -14.94 10.32 10.76
C ASN A 179 -14.65 11.61 11.52
N GLN A 180 -13.88 11.50 12.61
CA GLN A 180 -13.57 12.55 13.58
C GLN A 180 -12.12 13.04 13.52
N VAL A 181 -11.21 12.33 12.84
CA VAL A 181 -9.82 12.78 12.65
C VAL A 181 -9.82 14.15 12.00
N GLN A 182 -9.10 15.09 12.63
CA GLN A 182 -9.05 16.49 12.23
C GLN A 182 -7.73 16.82 11.54
N ALA A 183 -7.81 17.77 10.59
CA ALA A 183 -6.69 18.39 9.94
C ALA A 183 -6.72 19.90 10.22
N ILE A 184 -5.75 20.40 10.98
CA ILE A 184 -5.64 21.83 11.35
C ILE A 184 -4.62 22.47 10.42
N PRO A 185 -4.96 23.56 9.70
CA PRO A 185 -3.99 24.27 8.86
C PRO A 185 -2.82 24.83 9.67
N ASP A 186 -1.59 24.64 9.16
CA ASP A 186 -0.34 25.14 9.75
C ASP A 186 0.62 25.60 8.64
N GLY A 187 0.42 26.83 8.16
CA GLY A 187 1.16 27.38 7.01
C GLY A 187 0.87 26.61 5.72
N GLU A 188 1.90 26.03 5.13
CA GLU A 188 1.80 25.22 3.87
C GLU A 188 1.43 23.76 4.12
N VAL A 189 1.33 23.35 5.37
CA VAL A 189 1.03 21.97 5.76
C VAL A 189 -0.24 21.91 6.62
N TYR A 190 -0.65 20.71 6.97
CA TYR A 190 -1.71 20.45 7.94
C TYR A 190 -1.15 19.62 9.09
N ARG A 191 -1.76 19.78 10.27
CA ARG A 191 -1.50 18.98 11.46
C ARG A 191 -2.66 18.04 11.70
N ILE A 192 -2.38 16.74 11.70
CA ILE A 192 -3.41 15.71 11.88
C ILE A 192 -3.50 15.32 13.34
N TYR A 193 -4.73 15.28 13.86
CA TYR A 193 -5.06 14.85 15.22
C TYR A 193 -6.18 13.83 15.22
N GLY A 194 -6.04 12.80 16.06
CA GLY A 194 -7.04 11.75 16.25
C GLY A 194 -6.50 10.36 15.98
N GLU A 195 -7.38 9.38 15.85
CA GLU A 195 -7.03 7.97 15.77
C GLU A 195 -7.59 7.30 14.52
N LYS A 196 -6.74 6.60 13.77
CA LYS A 196 -7.17 5.66 12.74
C LYS A 196 -7.13 4.23 13.28
N TYR A 197 -8.22 3.52 13.02
CA TYR A 197 -8.45 2.17 13.46
C TYR A 197 -8.38 1.21 12.27
N PHE A 198 -7.77 0.05 12.44
CA PHE A 198 -7.55 -0.88 11.33
C PHE A 198 -6.62 -0.33 10.22
N ALA A 199 -5.56 0.40 10.63
CA ALA A 199 -4.58 0.98 9.72
C ALA A 199 -3.62 -0.11 9.21
N SER A 200 -3.93 -0.70 8.06
CA SER A 200 -3.10 -1.73 7.44
C SER A 200 -1.85 -1.11 6.80
N ASN A 201 -0.73 -1.82 6.89
CA ASN A 201 0.61 -1.39 6.49
C ASN A 201 1.20 -0.23 7.32
N ALA A 202 0.59 0.10 8.47
CA ALA A 202 1.13 1.07 9.39
C ALA A 202 2.48 0.60 9.95
N GLY A 203 3.48 1.46 9.92
CA GLY A 203 4.83 1.19 10.40
C GLY A 203 5.78 0.58 9.38
N THR A 204 5.27 0.09 8.25
CA THR A 204 6.09 -0.38 7.11
C THR A 204 5.91 0.49 5.87
N CYS A 205 4.87 1.32 5.82
CA CYS A 205 4.67 2.27 4.73
C CYS A 205 5.65 3.46 4.82
N GLY A 206 6.11 3.96 3.68
CA GLY A 206 6.85 5.22 3.58
C GLY A 206 5.92 6.43 3.62
N VAL A 207 4.72 6.30 3.02
CA VAL A 207 3.68 7.33 3.01
C VAL A 207 2.29 6.72 3.22
N ALA A 208 1.42 7.46 3.93
CA ALA A 208 0.03 7.06 4.13
C ALA A 208 -0.93 8.10 3.54
N MET A 209 -1.93 7.65 2.79
CA MET A 209 -3.07 8.44 2.36
C MET A 209 -4.18 8.32 3.39
N ILE A 210 -4.60 9.43 3.97
CA ILE A 210 -5.62 9.43 5.03
C ILE A 210 -6.77 10.37 4.71
N LEU A 211 -7.97 10.01 5.15
CA LEU A 211 -9.09 10.94 5.20
C LEU A 211 -9.14 11.63 6.56
N ALA A 212 -9.19 12.96 6.54
CA ALA A 212 -9.39 13.79 7.72
C ALA A 212 -10.29 14.97 7.39
N ARG A 213 -10.89 15.54 8.42
CA ARG A 213 -11.77 16.73 8.30
C ARG A 213 -10.96 17.97 8.59
N ILE A 214 -10.90 18.90 7.64
CA ILE A 214 -10.30 20.22 7.90
C ILE A 214 -11.14 20.92 8.96
N GLU A 215 -10.51 21.63 9.88
CA GLU A 215 -11.20 22.41 10.92
C GLU A 215 -12.23 23.35 10.29
N GLY A 216 -13.47 23.30 10.78
CA GLY A 216 -14.60 24.08 10.25
C GLY A 216 -15.26 23.51 8.99
N ALA A 217 -14.79 22.39 8.42
CA ALA A 217 -15.45 21.76 7.28
C ALA A 217 -16.80 21.12 7.66
N GLU A 218 -17.70 21.02 6.67
CA GLU A 218 -19.04 20.45 6.87
C GLU A 218 -19.00 18.98 7.34
N PRO A 219 -20.04 18.50 8.05
CA PRO A 219 -20.16 17.09 8.42
C PRO A 219 -20.37 16.19 7.20
N GLY A 220 -20.26 14.88 7.41
CA GLY A 220 -20.46 13.88 6.35
C GLY A 220 -19.25 13.74 5.44
N THR A 221 -19.43 13.00 4.35
CA THR A 221 -18.34 12.67 3.41
C THR A 221 -17.83 13.86 2.61
N LYS A 222 -18.64 14.89 2.41
CA LYS A 222 -18.26 16.10 1.66
C LYS A 222 -17.22 16.94 2.38
N GLY A 223 -17.17 16.90 3.72
CA GLY A 223 -16.17 17.62 4.50
C GLY A 223 -14.89 16.83 4.73
N LEU A 224 -14.72 15.65 4.13
CA LEU A 224 -13.50 14.86 4.23
C LEU A 224 -12.54 15.18 3.10
N SER A 225 -11.34 15.61 3.49
CA SER A 225 -10.23 15.88 2.60
C SER A 225 -9.21 14.72 2.61
N LEU A 226 -8.44 14.60 1.54
CA LEU A 226 -7.40 13.59 1.40
C LEU A 226 -6.04 14.20 1.73
N PHE A 227 -5.26 13.52 2.56
CA PHE A 227 -3.93 13.95 2.96
C PHE A 227 -2.89 12.86 2.75
N LEU A 228 -1.69 13.27 2.33
CA LEU A 228 -0.48 12.45 2.36
C LEU A 228 0.27 12.73 3.66
N VAL A 229 0.55 11.66 4.41
CA VAL A 229 1.32 11.69 5.66
C VAL A 229 2.64 10.96 5.45
N PRO A 230 3.80 11.64 5.46
CA PRO A 230 5.10 11.00 5.49
C PRO A 230 5.28 10.23 6.79
N TRP A 231 5.45 8.90 6.68
CA TRP A 231 5.40 8.05 7.87
C TRP A 231 6.60 8.25 8.80
N GLU A 232 7.79 8.01 8.27
CA GLU A 232 9.01 7.97 9.06
C GLU A 232 9.40 9.33 9.67
N GLU A 233 9.14 10.40 8.94
CA GLU A 233 9.36 11.76 9.45
C GLU A 233 8.51 12.05 10.69
N ASN A 234 7.22 11.71 10.62
CA ASN A 234 6.29 11.92 11.72
C ASN A 234 6.60 11.00 12.91
N ARG A 235 6.95 9.75 12.65
CA ARG A 235 7.34 8.78 13.69
C ARG A 235 8.56 9.26 14.47
N LYS A 236 9.64 9.67 13.78
CA LYS A 236 10.87 10.17 14.42
C LYS A 236 10.67 11.43 15.23
N LYS A 237 9.70 12.26 14.86
CA LYS A 237 9.33 13.46 15.60
C LYS A 237 8.35 13.19 16.76
N GLY A 238 7.92 11.95 16.96
CA GLY A 238 6.91 11.58 17.97
C GLY A 238 5.51 12.14 17.70
N LEU A 239 5.21 12.49 16.44
CA LEU A 239 3.93 13.10 16.04
C LEU A 239 2.87 12.07 15.65
N LEU A 240 3.25 10.81 15.62
CA LEU A 240 2.34 9.67 15.51
C LEU A 240 2.88 8.50 16.33
N ARG A 241 1.97 7.67 16.82
CA ARG A 241 2.33 6.44 17.53
C ARG A 241 1.39 5.29 17.18
N ILE A 242 1.91 4.08 17.30
CA ILE A 242 1.14 2.85 17.15
C ILE A 242 0.71 2.38 18.54
N ARG A 243 -0.59 2.35 18.79
CA ARG A 243 -1.14 1.90 20.07
C ARG A 243 -1.01 0.39 20.25
N ARG A 244 -1.38 -0.37 19.23
CA ARG A 244 -1.24 -1.84 19.18
C ARG A 244 -1.38 -2.35 17.73
N LEU A 245 -0.93 -3.56 17.50
CA LEU A 245 -1.29 -4.36 16.34
C LEU A 245 -2.54 -5.19 16.63
N LYS A 246 -3.33 -5.43 15.60
CA LYS A 246 -4.49 -6.31 15.67
C LYS A 246 -4.05 -7.76 15.59
N ASP A 247 -4.61 -8.61 16.44
CA ASP A 247 -4.58 -10.06 16.29
C ASP A 247 -5.59 -10.47 15.23
N LYS A 248 -5.13 -11.20 14.21
CA LYS A 248 -5.94 -11.55 13.02
C LYS A 248 -5.90 -13.04 12.74
N LEU A 249 -7.00 -13.59 12.24
CA LEU A 249 -7.09 -14.99 11.82
C LEU A 249 -6.37 -15.24 10.49
N GLY A 250 -6.34 -14.25 9.58
CA GLY A 250 -5.68 -14.34 8.27
C GLY A 250 -4.92 -13.07 7.92
N VAL A 251 -4.21 -13.06 6.80
CA VAL A 251 -3.37 -11.96 6.29
C VAL A 251 -2.43 -11.40 7.38
N ARG A 252 -1.82 -12.31 8.15
CA ARG A 252 -1.04 -11.97 9.33
C ARG A 252 0.27 -11.26 9.01
N ALA A 253 0.77 -11.41 7.78
CA ALA A 253 2.02 -10.79 7.34
C ALA A 253 1.93 -9.26 7.28
N VAL A 254 0.76 -8.67 6.96
CA VAL A 254 0.60 -7.22 6.98
C VAL A 254 0.32 -6.72 8.40
N PRO A 255 1.10 -5.75 8.95
CA PRO A 255 0.75 -5.10 10.20
C PRO A 255 -0.55 -4.31 10.01
N SER A 256 -1.52 -4.51 10.90
CA SER A 256 -2.75 -3.72 10.95
C SER A 256 -2.88 -3.11 12.34
N ALA A 257 -2.79 -1.80 12.42
CA ALA A 257 -2.59 -1.08 13.66
C ALA A 257 -3.77 -0.19 14.05
N GLU A 258 -3.75 0.24 15.30
CA GLU A 258 -4.42 1.45 15.78
C GLU A 258 -3.35 2.54 15.82
N VAL A 259 -3.53 3.61 15.04
CA VAL A 259 -2.56 4.70 14.90
C VAL A 259 -3.16 5.97 15.46
N GLU A 260 -2.44 6.58 16.38
CA GLU A 260 -2.77 7.87 16.98
C GLU A 260 -1.88 8.95 16.39
N PHE A 261 -2.49 10.06 16.00
CA PHE A 261 -1.82 11.24 15.44
C PHE A 261 -1.92 12.39 16.44
N GLU A 262 -0.77 12.98 16.77
CA GLU A 262 -0.62 14.07 17.71
C GLU A 262 0.07 15.27 17.04
N GLY A 263 -0.59 15.83 16.02
CA GLY A 263 -0.03 16.92 15.22
C GLY A 263 0.85 16.44 14.07
N ALA A 264 0.57 15.25 13.51
CA ALA A 264 1.34 14.71 12.40
C ALA A 264 1.29 15.65 11.19
N ILE A 265 2.45 15.90 10.60
CA ILE A 265 2.60 16.70 9.38
C ILE A 265 1.94 15.97 8.23
N ALA A 266 1.09 16.67 7.49
CA ALA A 266 0.40 16.14 6.33
C ALA A 266 0.26 17.19 5.22
N TYR A 267 0.15 16.70 4.01
CA TYR A 267 0.00 17.51 2.80
C TYR A 267 -1.35 17.22 2.16
N LEU A 268 -2.10 18.26 1.79
CA LEU A 268 -3.36 18.11 1.08
C LEU A 268 -3.13 17.51 -0.32
N VAL A 269 -3.95 16.53 -0.70
CA VAL A 269 -3.93 15.89 -2.02
C VAL A 269 -5.18 16.28 -2.78
N GLY A 270 -5.01 17.02 -3.86
CA GLY A 270 -6.11 17.50 -4.70
C GLY A 270 -7.01 18.54 -4.05
N ASP A 271 -8.28 18.54 -4.43
CA ASP A 271 -9.30 19.47 -3.90
C ASP A 271 -9.79 19.00 -2.53
N ALA A 272 -9.77 19.90 -1.54
CA ALA A 272 -10.19 19.64 -0.16
C ALA A 272 -11.62 19.08 -0.04
N ARG A 273 -12.53 19.45 -0.97
CA ARG A 273 -13.94 19.01 -0.96
C ARG A 273 -14.15 17.64 -1.62
N ARG A 274 -13.11 17.05 -2.22
CA ARG A 274 -13.21 15.83 -3.01
C ARG A 274 -12.44 14.65 -2.45
N GLY A 275 -11.84 14.78 -1.27
CA GLY A 275 -10.96 13.75 -0.70
C GLY A 275 -11.63 12.37 -0.58
N PHE A 276 -12.88 12.33 -0.15
CA PHE A 276 -13.66 11.08 -0.09
C PHE A 276 -13.80 10.43 -1.47
N TYR A 277 -14.10 11.19 -2.51
CA TYR A 277 -14.28 10.66 -3.88
C TYR A 277 -12.96 10.12 -4.44
N TYR A 278 -11.86 10.84 -4.27
CA TYR A 278 -10.52 10.37 -4.67
C TYR A 278 -10.17 9.05 -4.00
N MET A 279 -10.40 8.95 -2.69
CA MET A 279 -10.17 7.72 -1.95
C MET A 279 -11.05 6.58 -2.45
N MET A 280 -12.31 6.83 -2.82
CA MET A 280 -13.21 5.80 -3.37
C MET A 280 -12.76 5.30 -4.73
N GLU A 281 -12.22 6.17 -5.59
CA GLU A 281 -11.63 5.76 -6.88
C GLU A 281 -10.44 4.82 -6.65
N ALA A 282 -9.52 5.19 -5.76
CA ALA A 282 -8.38 4.35 -5.41
C ALA A 282 -8.79 3.01 -4.77
N LEU A 283 -9.81 3.01 -3.91
CA LEU A 283 -10.35 1.79 -3.33
C LEU A 283 -10.98 0.84 -4.36
N ASN A 284 -11.44 1.33 -5.50
CA ASN A 284 -11.93 0.44 -6.56
C ASN A 284 -10.81 -0.44 -7.10
N LEU A 285 -9.56 0.05 -7.19
CA LEU A 285 -8.41 -0.77 -7.54
C LEU A 285 -8.21 -1.90 -6.52
N SER A 286 -8.24 -1.57 -5.22
CA SER A 286 -8.12 -2.55 -4.15
C SER A 286 -9.25 -3.59 -4.17
N ARG A 287 -10.48 -3.18 -4.48
CA ARG A 287 -11.63 -4.11 -4.62
C ARG A 287 -11.43 -5.10 -5.76
N VAL A 288 -10.91 -4.63 -6.92
CA VAL A 288 -10.57 -5.52 -8.04
C VAL A 288 -9.45 -6.48 -7.64
N CYS A 289 -8.40 -5.98 -6.96
CA CYS A 289 -7.33 -6.82 -6.43
C CYS A 289 -7.85 -7.91 -5.49
N ASN A 290 -8.76 -7.57 -4.57
CA ASN A 290 -9.37 -8.55 -3.68
C ASN A 290 -10.18 -9.61 -4.44
N ALA A 291 -10.94 -9.22 -5.47
CA ALA A 291 -11.66 -10.15 -6.32
C ALA A 291 -10.68 -11.10 -7.05
N VAL A 292 -9.61 -10.55 -7.63
CA VAL A 292 -8.58 -11.33 -8.32
C VAL A 292 -7.83 -12.28 -7.37
N GLY A 293 -7.48 -11.81 -6.17
CA GLY A 293 -6.80 -12.62 -5.16
C GLY A 293 -7.68 -13.70 -4.50
N SER A 294 -8.99 -13.68 -4.75
CA SER A 294 -9.94 -14.65 -4.23
C SER A 294 -10.33 -15.74 -5.24
N LEU A 295 -9.84 -15.63 -6.48
CA LEU A 295 -10.04 -16.63 -7.54
C LEU A 295 -9.13 -17.84 -7.34
#